data_9797ae70607f946060a19a610eee127d
#
_entry.id   9797ae70607f946060a19a610eee127d
#
_cell.length_a   1.000
_cell.length_b   1.000
_cell.length_c   1.000
_cell.angle_alpha   90.00
_cell.angle_beta   90.00
_cell.angle_gamma   90.00
#
_symmetry.space_group_name_H-M   'P 1'
#
loop_
_entity.id
_entity.type
_entity.pdbx_description
1 polymer ?
#
loop_
_entity_poly.entity_id
_entity_poly.type
_entity_poly.pdbx_seq_one_letter_code
_entity_poly.pdbx_strand_id
1 'polypeptide(L)'
;KGISFIQERDIDYVPYDWKNYEGVQEAVTVQSPVGVAEDGTITPFTSTYKGGGYEIRGISFATKGTAVGFIGENQGSIQNVFLVSDWENNDFTGTTAVSNPYLSYTGTIGSNRNVYMGALVGINKGTIQNCAVCGYSMGRDGIVYVQRNGTLYIGGLTGSNQGNIYN
;
A
#
# COMPACT_ATOMS: atom_id res chain seq x y z
N LYS A 1 1.57 27.28 -7.09
CA LYS A 1 1.27 26.15 -8.00
C LYS A 1 1.72 24.89 -7.30
N GLY A 2 0.82 23.92 -7.06
CA GLY A 2 1.16 22.65 -6.46
C GLY A 2 2.11 21.82 -7.35
N ILE A 3 2.90 20.97 -6.71
CA ILE A 3 3.76 20.01 -7.41
C ILE A 3 2.85 18.89 -7.96
N SER A 4 3.16 18.39 -9.16
CA SER A 4 2.54 17.20 -9.74
C SER A 4 3.61 16.15 -9.99
N PHE A 5 3.33 14.92 -9.56
CA PHE A 5 4.10 13.74 -9.90
C PHE A 5 3.37 13.01 -11.03
N ILE A 6 4.09 12.61 -12.05
CA ILE A 6 3.54 11.93 -13.23
C ILE A 6 4.28 10.61 -13.39
N GLN A 7 3.53 9.52 -13.40
CA GLN A 7 4.06 8.20 -13.76
C GLN A 7 4.00 8.06 -15.29
N GLU A 8 5.12 7.71 -15.91
CA GLU A 8 5.26 7.65 -17.36
C GLU A 8 5.43 6.21 -17.89
N ARG A 9 5.42 5.22 -16.99
CA ARG A 9 5.50 3.78 -17.31
C ARG A 9 5.06 2.95 -16.12
N ASP A 10 4.88 1.67 -16.33
CA ASP A 10 4.70 0.70 -15.25
C ASP A 10 5.91 0.70 -14.32
N ILE A 11 5.66 0.52 -13.03
CA ILE A 11 6.66 0.37 -11.99
C ILE A 11 6.55 -1.06 -11.47
N ASP A 12 7.58 -1.85 -11.68
CA ASP A 12 7.60 -3.25 -11.28
C ASP A 12 8.61 -3.46 -10.16
N TYR A 13 8.11 -3.89 -9.00
CA TYR A 13 8.91 -4.25 -7.83
C TYR A 13 9.15 -5.76 -7.72
N VAL A 14 8.62 -6.53 -8.67
CA VAL A 14 8.89 -7.96 -8.76
C VAL A 14 10.22 -8.15 -9.48
N PRO A 15 11.16 -8.92 -8.96
CA PRO A 15 12.40 -9.23 -9.65
C PRO A 15 12.12 -9.87 -11.01
N TYR A 16 12.80 -9.37 -12.04
CA TYR A 16 12.55 -9.73 -13.44
C TYR A 16 12.78 -11.22 -13.78
N ASP A 17 13.43 -12.00 -12.91
CA ASP A 17 13.85 -13.39 -13.23
C ASP A 17 13.57 -14.41 -12.12
N TRP A 18 12.38 -14.36 -11.54
CA TRP A 18 11.95 -15.31 -10.51
C TRP A 18 11.88 -16.76 -11.01
N LYS A 19 11.70 -17.01 -12.34
CA LYS A 19 11.55 -18.35 -12.94
C LYS A 19 12.83 -19.19 -12.93
N ASN A 20 13.98 -18.57 -12.77
CA ASN A 20 15.29 -19.24 -12.85
C ASN A 20 15.97 -19.46 -11.49
N TYR A 21 15.32 -19.08 -10.39
CA TYR A 21 15.88 -19.26 -9.05
C TYR A 21 15.28 -20.49 -8.36
N GLU A 22 15.92 -21.62 -8.55
CA GLU A 22 15.71 -22.77 -7.66
C GLU A 22 16.20 -22.40 -6.25
N GLY A 23 15.27 -22.14 -5.34
CA GLY A 23 15.49 -22.18 -3.89
C GLY A 23 15.76 -20.85 -3.17
N VAL A 24 15.64 -19.70 -3.79
CA VAL A 24 15.73 -18.41 -3.09
C VAL A 24 14.31 -17.82 -2.95
N GLN A 25 13.81 -17.75 -1.72
CA GLN A 25 12.67 -16.88 -1.42
C GLN A 25 13.14 -15.44 -1.61
N GLU A 26 12.79 -14.83 -2.74
CA GLU A 26 13.05 -13.41 -2.90
C GLU A 26 12.17 -12.63 -1.93
N ALA A 27 12.81 -11.77 -1.17
CA ALA A 27 12.12 -10.92 -0.22
C ALA A 27 11.19 -9.96 -0.98
N VAL A 28 9.90 -10.00 -0.63
CA VAL A 28 8.94 -9.01 -1.12
C VAL A 28 9.48 -7.61 -0.84
N THR A 29 9.50 -6.75 -1.84
CA THR A 29 9.93 -5.37 -1.65
C THR A 29 8.95 -4.65 -0.73
N VAL A 30 9.43 -4.26 0.44
CA VAL A 30 8.64 -3.56 1.44
C VAL A 30 9.08 -2.11 1.49
N GLN A 31 8.15 -1.20 1.37
CA GLN A 31 8.38 0.24 1.40
C GLN A 31 7.58 0.91 2.52
N SER A 32 8.09 2.04 3.01
CA SER A 32 7.27 2.93 3.81
C SER A 32 6.24 3.63 2.92
N PRO A 33 5.00 3.87 3.40
CA PRO A 33 4.05 4.71 2.68
C PRO A 33 4.61 6.09 2.36
N VAL A 34 4.24 6.64 1.21
CA VAL A 34 4.57 8.03 0.90
C VAL A 34 4.03 8.95 2.00
N GLY A 35 4.89 9.81 2.50
CA GLY A 35 4.55 10.74 3.59
C GLY A 35 4.58 10.12 4.99
N VAL A 36 5.12 8.91 5.17
CA VAL A 36 5.29 8.33 6.51
C VAL A 36 6.78 8.08 6.77
N ALA A 37 7.32 8.73 7.79
CA ALA A 37 8.71 8.56 8.20
C ALA A 37 8.92 7.24 8.97
N GLU A 38 10.18 6.83 9.15
CA GLU A 38 10.56 5.59 9.84
C GLU A 38 10.09 5.55 11.32
N ASP A 39 9.98 6.70 11.96
CA ASP A 39 9.45 6.82 13.32
C ASP A 39 7.92 6.75 13.39
N GLY A 40 7.25 6.70 12.23
CA GLY A 40 5.80 6.69 12.11
C GLY A 40 5.14 8.06 12.03
N THR A 41 5.92 9.13 11.98
CA THR A 41 5.38 10.48 11.78
C THR A 41 4.76 10.60 10.39
N ILE A 42 3.53 11.14 10.33
CA ILE A 42 2.79 11.31 9.08
C ILE A 42 2.88 12.77 8.61
N THR A 43 3.37 12.94 7.40
CA THR A 43 3.32 14.20 6.64
C THR A 43 2.31 14.02 5.50
N PRO A 44 1.18 14.73 5.49
CA PRO A 44 0.17 14.54 4.46
C PRO A 44 0.68 14.83 3.05
N PHE A 45 0.28 14.01 2.10
CA PHE A 45 0.50 14.25 0.67
C PHE A 45 -0.52 15.30 0.18
N THR A 46 -0.03 16.51 -0.14
CA THR A 46 -0.88 17.65 -0.54
C THR A 46 -0.79 17.96 -2.04
N SER A 47 -0.03 17.18 -2.78
CA SER A 47 0.27 17.37 -4.20
C SER A 47 -0.72 16.61 -5.10
N THR A 48 -0.44 16.56 -6.40
CA THR A 48 -1.15 15.71 -7.35
C THR A 48 -0.26 14.56 -7.78
N TYR A 49 -0.77 13.33 -7.73
CA TYR A 49 -0.15 12.16 -8.34
C TYR A 49 -1.01 11.67 -9.50
N LYS A 50 -0.41 11.61 -10.69
CA LYS A 50 -1.04 11.14 -11.92
C LYS A 50 -0.39 9.83 -12.35
N GLY A 51 -1.08 8.72 -12.15
CA GLY A 51 -0.59 7.38 -12.53
C GLY A 51 -0.61 7.11 -14.03
N GLY A 52 -1.33 7.94 -14.81
CA GLY A 52 -1.34 7.83 -16.27
C GLY A 52 -2.03 6.56 -16.82
N GLY A 53 -2.64 5.76 -15.98
CA GLY A 53 -3.17 4.45 -16.35
C GLY A 53 -2.13 3.33 -16.31
N TYR A 54 -0.93 3.62 -15.83
CA TYR A 54 0.13 2.64 -15.62
C TYR A 54 -0.02 1.91 -14.30
N GLU A 55 0.54 0.72 -14.24
CA GLU A 55 0.48 -0.14 -13.06
C GLU A 55 1.70 0.02 -12.15
N ILE A 56 1.48 -0.20 -10.86
CA ILE A 56 2.53 -0.39 -9.85
C ILE A 56 2.35 -1.81 -9.31
N ARG A 57 3.33 -2.69 -9.53
CA ARG A 57 3.23 -4.13 -9.28
C ARG A 57 4.11 -4.59 -8.13
N GLY A 58 3.61 -5.54 -7.34
CA GLY A 58 4.41 -6.35 -6.42
C GLY A 58 4.99 -5.61 -5.21
N ILE A 59 4.49 -4.44 -4.85
CA ILE A 59 5.01 -3.66 -3.72
C ILE A 59 4.18 -3.87 -2.46
N SER A 60 4.85 -4.09 -1.33
CA SER A 60 4.26 -4.14 0.00
C SER A 60 4.52 -2.86 0.78
N PHE A 61 3.64 -2.53 1.72
CA PHE A 61 3.80 -1.35 2.57
C PHE A 61 3.81 -1.74 4.04
N ALA A 62 4.84 -1.28 4.76
CA ALA A 62 4.95 -1.47 6.21
C ALA A 62 5.38 -0.17 6.90
N THR A 63 4.79 0.12 8.06
CA THR A 63 5.12 1.33 8.79
C THR A 63 4.76 1.23 10.27
N LYS A 64 5.43 2.05 11.09
CA LYS A 64 5.06 2.35 12.48
C LYS A 64 3.98 3.45 12.57
N GLY A 65 3.71 4.14 11.49
CA GLY A 65 2.65 5.15 11.39
C GLY A 65 1.27 4.51 11.33
N THR A 66 0.27 5.23 11.77
CA THR A 66 -1.12 4.74 11.87
C THR A 66 -1.88 4.76 10.55
N ALA A 67 -1.25 5.18 9.46
CA ALA A 67 -1.82 5.20 8.11
C ALA A 67 -0.95 4.36 7.16
N VAL A 68 -1.47 3.24 6.71
CA VAL A 68 -0.76 2.23 5.90
C VAL A 68 -1.37 2.15 4.51
N GLY A 69 -0.53 2.23 3.48
CA GLY A 69 -0.90 2.16 2.07
C GLY A 69 0.21 2.69 1.18
N PHE A 70 -0.03 2.82 -0.12
CA PHE A 70 0.91 3.49 -1.02
C PHE A 70 1.16 4.94 -0.57
N ILE A 71 0.10 5.66 -0.18
CA ILE A 71 0.18 6.97 0.47
C ILE A 71 -0.41 6.84 1.88
N GLY A 72 0.30 7.34 2.91
CA GLY A 72 -0.19 7.30 4.28
C GLY A 72 -1.45 8.15 4.45
N GLU A 73 -1.34 9.47 4.32
CA GLU A 73 -2.47 10.40 4.35
C GLU A 73 -2.50 11.25 3.07
N ASN A 74 -3.63 11.24 2.37
CA ASN A 74 -3.88 12.08 1.19
C ASN A 74 -4.73 13.30 1.54
N GLN A 75 -4.22 14.49 1.25
CA GLN A 75 -4.95 15.77 1.25
C GLN A 75 -4.91 16.44 -0.13
N GLY A 76 -4.25 15.81 -1.11
CA GLY A 76 -4.13 16.25 -2.48
C GLY A 76 -5.04 15.50 -3.44
N SER A 77 -4.51 15.14 -4.61
CA SER A 77 -5.25 14.42 -5.65
C SER A 77 -4.44 13.23 -6.17
N ILE A 78 -5.08 12.07 -6.25
CA ILE A 78 -4.51 10.83 -6.79
C ILE A 78 -5.39 10.41 -7.96
N GLN A 79 -4.80 10.26 -9.14
CA GLN A 79 -5.55 10.01 -10.38
C GLN A 79 -4.93 8.89 -11.21
N ASN A 80 -5.78 8.00 -11.74
CA ASN A 80 -5.39 6.95 -12.69
C ASN A 80 -4.22 6.10 -12.19
N VAL A 81 -4.25 5.65 -10.92
CA VAL A 81 -3.25 4.79 -10.29
C VAL A 81 -3.80 3.39 -10.15
N PHE A 82 -3.07 2.41 -10.65
CA PHE A 82 -3.41 1.00 -10.55
C PHE A 82 -2.35 0.26 -9.73
N LEU A 83 -2.72 -0.17 -8.53
CA LEU A 83 -1.89 -1.04 -7.71
C LEU A 83 -2.30 -2.48 -7.95
N VAL A 84 -1.38 -3.31 -8.43
CA VAL A 84 -1.65 -4.71 -8.70
C VAL A 84 -0.65 -5.61 -7.98
N SER A 85 -1.14 -6.74 -7.47
CA SER A 85 -0.24 -7.82 -7.10
C SER A 85 0.31 -8.45 -8.38
N ASP A 86 1.49 -9.04 -8.32
CA ASP A 86 1.97 -9.89 -9.42
C ASP A 86 1.17 -11.21 -9.43
N TRP A 87 -0.07 -11.12 -9.91
CA TRP A 87 -1.03 -12.21 -9.94
C TRP A 87 -0.58 -13.36 -10.87
N GLU A 88 0.13 -13.06 -11.95
CA GLU A 88 0.51 -14.06 -12.97
C GLU A 88 1.50 -15.11 -12.43
N ASN A 89 2.15 -14.81 -11.32
CA ASN A 89 3.18 -15.66 -10.72
C ASN A 89 2.71 -16.41 -9.48
N ASN A 90 1.46 -16.26 -9.08
CA ASN A 90 0.87 -17.04 -7.99
C ASN A 90 0.48 -18.45 -8.49
N ASP A 91 1.43 -19.35 -8.51
CA ASP A 91 1.13 -20.78 -8.65
C ASP A 91 0.51 -21.31 -7.35
N PHE A 92 -0.82 -21.38 -7.34
CA PHE A 92 -1.58 -21.95 -6.21
C PHE A 92 -1.36 -23.45 -6.01
N THR A 93 -0.61 -24.10 -6.89
CA THR A 93 -0.41 -25.56 -6.86
C THR A 93 0.86 -26.00 -6.15
N GLY A 94 1.74 -25.08 -5.80
CA GLY A 94 3.07 -25.38 -5.30
C GLY A 94 3.32 -24.95 -3.85
N THR A 95 4.30 -25.56 -3.26
CA THR A 95 4.80 -25.38 -1.89
C THR A 95 5.66 -24.13 -1.69
N THR A 96 5.81 -23.30 -2.70
CA THR A 96 6.52 -22.02 -2.63
C THR A 96 5.50 -20.90 -2.40
N ALA A 97 5.41 -20.45 -1.16
CA ALA A 97 4.65 -19.26 -0.82
C ALA A 97 5.36 -18.03 -1.40
N VAL A 98 5.02 -17.66 -2.64
CA VAL A 98 5.27 -16.31 -3.11
C VAL A 98 4.37 -15.41 -2.27
N SER A 99 4.94 -14.58 -1.43
CA SER A 99 4.17 -13.71 -0.56
C SER A 99 3.50 -12.64 -1.42
N ASN A 100 2.17 -12.67 -1.47
CA ASN A 100 1.40 -11.59 -2.08
C ASN A 100 1.79 -10.24 -1.45
N PRO A 101 1.77 -9.15 -2.21
CA PRO A 101 1.92 -7.81 -1.64
C PRO A 101 0.99 -7.62 -0.45
N TYR A 102 1.52 -7.09 0.62
CA TYR A 102 0.79 -6.97 1.89
C TYR A 102 0.89 -5.57 2.49
N LEU A 103 -0.02 -5.30 3.41
CA LEU A 103 0.00 -4.13 4.27
C LEU A 103 0.35 -4.56 5.69
N SER A 104 1.28 -3.87 6.35
CA SER A 104 1.70 -4.18 7.72
C SER A 104 1.85 -2.91 8.56
N TYR A 105 1.35 -2.99 9.78
CA TYR A 105 1.63 -2.04 10.83
C TYR A 105 2.66 -2.61 11.79
N THR A 106 3.82 -1.96 11.89
CA THR A 106 4.96 -2.40 12.72
C THR A 106 5.17 -1.55 13.96
N GLY A 107 4.20 -0.70 14.31
CA GLY A 107 4.27 0.17 15.47
C GLY A 107 4.13 -0.58 16.80
N THR A 108 4.34 0.15 17.91
CA THR A 108 4.32 -0.43 19.24
C THR A 108 2.93 -0.94 19.61
N ILE A 109 2.87 -2.20 20.02
CA ILE A 109 1.69 -2.85 20.59
C ILE A 109 1.34 -2.13 21.92
N GLY A 110 0.06 -1.76 22.08
CA GLY A 110 -0.44 -1.13 23.32
C GLY A 110 -0.65 0.39 23.25
N SER A 111 -0.41 1.04 22.11
CA SER A 111 -0.84 2.41 21.91
C SER A 111 -2.36 2.47 21.70
N ASN A 112 -3.05 3.41 22.37
CA ASN A 112 -4.48 3.69 22.16
C ASN A 112 -4.74 4.37 20.78
N ARG A 113 -4.08 3.93 19.73
CA ARG A 113 -4.14 4.55 18.40
C ARG A 113 -4.98 3.73 17.47
N ASN A 114 -5.84 4.38 16.72
CA ASN A 114 -6.50 3.76 15.59
C ASN A 114 -5.53 3.62 14.43
N VAL A 115 -5.57 2.49 13.74
CA VAL A 115 -4.76 2.21 12.56
C VAL A 115 -5.68 2.11 11.35
N TYR A 116 -5.29 2.74 10.26
CA TYR A 116 -6.04 2.80 9.01
C TYR A 116 -5.23 2.18 7.89
N MET A 117 -5.72 1.09 7.32
CA MET A 117 -5.08 0.34 6.24
C MET A 117 -5.92 0.36 4.98
N GLY A 118 -5.37 0.89 3.91
CA GLY A 118 -5.94 0.80 2.57
C GLY A 118 -4.80 0.66 1.58
N ALA A 119 -4.92 -0.19 0.57
CA ALA A 119 -3.78 -0.47 -0.29
C ALA A 119 -3.30 0.78 -1.03
N LEU A 120 -4.20 1.64 -1.50
CA LEU A 120 -3.83 2.91 -2.12
C LEU A 120 -3.55 4.01 -1.07
N VAL A 121 -4.44 4.17 -0.09
CA VAL A 121 -4.33 5.28 0.89
C VAL A 121 -4.76 4.81 2.27
N GLY A 122 -3.95 5.05 3.30
CA GLY A 122 -4.35 4.80 4.67
C GLY A 122 -5.52 5.70 5.09
N ILE A 123 -5.36 7.02 4.97
CA ILE A 123 -6.39 8.03 5.31
C ILE A 123 -6.56 8.98 4.11
N ASN A 124 -7.73 8.99 3.51
CA ASN A 124 -8.07 9.94 2.44
C ASN A 124 -8.87 11.12 2.96
N LYS A 125 -8.34 12.33 2.81
CA LYS A 125 -9.00 13.63 3.04
C LYS A 125 -9.04 14.49 1.77
N GLY A 126 -8.41 14.02 0.70
CA GLY A 126 -8.34 14.66 -0.61
C GLY A 126 -9.25 13.99 -1.63
N THR A 127 -8.75 13.88 -2.86
CA THR A 127 -9.48 13.28 -3.97
C THR A 127 -8.75 12.05 -4.50
N ILE A 128 -9.48 10.97 -4.74
CA ILE A 128 -9.04 9.77 -5.44
C ILE A 128 -9.95 9.63 -6.67
N GLN A 129 -9.36 9.49 -7.87
CA GLN A 129 -10.11 9.42 -9.11
C GLN A 129 -9.56 8.35 -10.04
N ASN A 130 -10.44 7.50 -10.60
CA ASN A 130 -10.10 6.45 -11.56
C ASN A 130 -8.93 5.58 -11.08
N CYS A 131 -8.96 5.13 -9.83
CA CYS A 131 -7.92 4.31 -9.24
C CYS A 131 -8.44 2.91 -8.94
N ALA A 132 -7.58 1.92 -9.06
CA ALA A 132 -7.93 0.55 -8.74
C ALA A 132 -6.81 -0.14 -7.95
N VAL A 133 -7.21 -1.15 -7.18
CA VAL A 133 -6.32 -2.03 -6.43
C VAL A 133 -6.75 -3.47 -6.67
N CYS A 134 -5.82 -4.34 -6.99
CA CYS A 134 -6.08 -5.74 -7.25
C CYS A 134 -5.06 -6.65 -6.54
N GLY A 135 -5.54 -7.71 -5.92
CA GLY A 135 -4.72 -8.81 -5.41
C GLY A 135 -3.92 -8.55 -4.13
N TYR A 136 -4.13 -7.44 -3.42
CA TYR A 136 -3.44 -7.18 -2.15
C TYR A 136 -3.97 -8.06 -1.02
N SER A 137 -3.04 -8.69 -0.29
CA SER A 137 -3.35 -9.41 0.94
C SER A 137 -3.40 -8.44 2.12
N MET A 138 -4.52 -8.45 2.82
CA MET A 138 -4.69 -7.68 4.06
C MET A 138 -4.76 -8.67 5.21
N GLY A 139 -3.64 -8.85 5.91
CA GLY A 139 -3.66 -9.52 7.19
C GLY A 139 -3.26 -10.98 7.26
N ARG A 140 -2.48 -11.54 6.33
CA ARG A 140 -2.04 -12.93 6.50
C ARG A 140 -0.72 -13.08 7.26
N ASP A 141 0.34 -12.35 6.94
CA ASP A 141 1.65 -12.50 7.60
C ASP A 141 2.16 -11.19 8.22
N GLY A 142 1.43 -10.11 8.04
CA GLY A 142 1.61 -8.86 8.75
C GLY A 142 0.42 -8.61 9.66
N ILE A 143 0.05 -9.60 10.49
CA ILE A 143 -1.08 -9.46 11.40
C ILE A 143 -0.84 -8.27 12.31
N VAL A 144 -1.61 -7.26 12.08
CA VAL A 144 -1.70 -6.11 12.95
C VAL A 144 -2.40 -6.53 14.22
N TYR A 145 -1.62 -6.84 15.23
CA TYR A 145 -2.17 -6.90 16.57
C TYR A 145 -2.36 -5.48 17.11
N VAL A 146 -3.52 -4.91 16.85
CA VAL A 146 -3.95 -3.74 17.61
C VAL A 146 -4.39 -4.25 18.98
N GLN A 147 -3.43 -4.35 19.92
CA GLN A 147 -3.76 -4.80 21.27
C GLN A 147 -4.33 -3.66 22.11
N ARG A 148 -5.50 -3.90 22.58
CA ARG A 148 -6.26 -3.49 23.75
C ARG A 148 -7.08 -2.20 23.69
N ASN A 149 -6.73 -1.11 23.01
CA ASN A 149 -7.58 0.09 23.04
C ASN A 149 -7.60 0.89 21.74
N GLY A 150 -7.09 0.35 20.66
CA GLY A 150 -7.18 0.96 19.33
C GLY A 150 -8.11 0.17 18.41
N THR A 151 -8.60 0.81 17.38
CA THR A 151 -9.40 0.16 16.33
C THR A 151 -8.59 0.07 15.04
N LEU A 152 -8.64 -1.09 14.40
CA LEU A 152 -8.10 -1.29 13.07
C LEU A 152 -9.20 -1.11 12.04
N TYR A 153 -9.01 -0.16 11.12
CA TYR A 153 -9.87 0.07 9.97
C TYR A 153 -9.19 -0.45 8.72
N ILE A 154 -9.83 -1.35 8.01
CA ILE A 154 -9.29 -1.94 6.78
C ILE A 154 -10.27 -1.68 5.64
N GLY A 155 -9.74 -1.20 4.50
CA GLY A 155 -10.48 -1.06 3.26
C GLY A 155 -9.62 -1.42 2.06
N GLY A 156 -10.21 -1.95 1.00
CA GLY A 156 -9.47 -2.35 -0.19
C GLY A 156 -8.71 -1.19 -0.82
N LEU A 157 -9.36 -0.05 -0.99
CA LEU A 157 -8.78 1.15 -1.57
C LEU A 157 -8.22 2.08 -0.49
N THR A 158 -9.02 2.39 0.55
CA THR A 158 -8.63 3.30 1.63
C THR A 158 -9.11 2.79 2.98
N GLY A 159 -8.29 2.93 4.03
CA GLY A 159 -8.63 2.55 5.41
C GLY A 159 -9.64 3.51 6.05
N SER A 160 -9.56 4.78 5.73
CA SER A 160 -10.53 5.81 6.12
C SER A 160 -10.75 6.78 4.98
N ASN A 161 -12.02 7.03 4.62
CA ASN A 161 -12.36 8.05 3.63
C ASN A 161 -13.11 9.21 4.27
N GLN A 162 -12.49 10.37 4.27
CA GLN A 162 -13.06 11.67 4.71
C GLN A 162 -13.10 12.67 3.55
N GLY A 163 -12.62 12.27 2.37
CA GLY A 163 -12.59 13.06 1.14
C GLY A 163 -13.50 12.49 0.06
N ASN A 164 -13.09 12.62 -1.18
CA ASN A 164 -13.87 12.22 -2.34
C ASN A 164 -13.21 11.02 -3.07
N ILE A 165 -14.03 10.10 -3.53
CA ILE A 165 -13.64 9.00 -4.42
C ILE A 165 -14.57 9.01 -5.62
N TYR A 166 -13.98 9.05 -6.82
CA TYR A 166 -14.69 9.03 -8.11
C TYR A 166 -14.10 7.92 -8.99
N ASN A 167 -14.96 7.20 -9.67
CA ASN A 167 -14.63 6.27 -10.75
C ASN A 167 -15.46 6.59 -11.98
#